data_6f125156c68e1c1cc55f7f23c2cb8ffb
#
_entry.id   6f125156c68e1c1cc55f7f23c2cb8ffb
#
_cell.length_a   1.000
_cell.length_b   1.000
_cell.length_c   1.000
_cell.angle_alpha   90.00
_cell.angle_beta   90.00
_cell.angle_gamma   90.00
#
_symmetry.space_group_name_H-M   'P 1'
#
loop_
_entity.id
_entity.type
_entity.pdbx_description
1 polymer ?
#
loop_
_entity_poly.entity_id
_entity_poly.type
_entity_poly.pdbx_seq_one_letter_code
_entity_poly.pdbx_strand_id
1 'polypeptide(L)'
;MVMLALGSCTRNHGDIGPWFGTWHVESITASGSIYQYIEPVTVEGDYFFQFQSKVFRVSQVKGRDQLVESFGTWDENGDKMTIDFPDPDVFYIEMPGLEAHNNFTVTTTSSRDITFTKTDNTGVIYTYYLKKQP
;
A
#
# COMPACT_ATOMS: atom_id res chain seq x y z
N MET A 1 -1.60 -22.52 -24.14
CA MET A 1 -1.40 -22.19 -23.89
C MET A 1 -1.09 -21.90 -23.53
N VAL A 2 -1.00 -21.82 -23.48
CA VAL A 2 -0.78 -21.32 -23.16
C VAL A 2 -0.66 -21.05 -22.68
N MET A 3 -0.75 -21.04 -22.61
CA MET A 3 -0.75 -20.58 -22.19
C MET A 3 -0.70 -20.67 -21.55
N LEU A 4 -0.85 -20.90 -21.42
CA LEU A 4 -0.84 -20.77 -20.87
C LEU A 4 -0.40 -20.85 -20.40
N ALA A 5 -0.18 -21.10 -20.53
CA ALA A 5 0.23 -20.91 -20.38
C ALA A 5 0.53 -20.46 -20.04
N LEU A 6 0.65 -20.26 -20.04
CA LEU A 6 0.74 -19.63 -19.67
C LEU A 6 0.31 -19.48 -18.95
N GLY A 7 0.31 -19.77 -19.19
CA GLY A 7 -0.78 -19.65 -18.30
C GLY A 7 -0.49 -19.92 -16.85
N SER A 8 0.25 -20.89 -16.49
CA SER A 8 0.39 -21.14 -15.06
C SER A 8 1.48 -20.34 -14.41
N CYS A 9 2.53 -20.00 -15.05
CA CYS A 9 3.43 -19.05 -14.41
C CYS A 9 2.73 -17.73 -14.25
N THR A 10 1.81 -17.43 -15.11
CA THR A 10 0.91 -16.35 -14.87
C THR A 10 -0.02 -16.63 -13.71
N ARG A 11 -0.14 -17.86 -13.31
CA ARG A 11 -1.08 -18.15 -12.25
C ARG A 11 -0.73 -17.48 -10.95
N ASN A 12 0.53 -17.48 -10.55
CA ASN A 12 0.91 -16.77 -9.34
C ASN A 12 0.67 -15.29 -9.49
N HIS A 13 0.98 -14.76 -10.65
CA HIS A 13 0.68 -13.38 -10.93
C HIS A 13 -0.81 -13.17 -11.13
N GLY A 14 -1.50 -14.18 -11.68
CA GLY A 14 -2.94 -14.11 -11.86
C GLY A 14 -3.70 -14.01 -10.57
N ASP A 15 -3.23 -14.70 -9.52
CA ASP A 15 -3.90 -14.65 -8.22
C ASP A 15 -3.79 -13.30 -7.56
N ILE A 16 -2.68 -12.62 -7.74
CA ILE A 16 -2.48 -11.29 -7.16
C ILE A 16 -2.56 -10.18 -8.20
N GLY A 17 -2.66 -10.58 -9.48
CA GLY A 17 -2.88 -9.63 -10.56
C GLY A 17 -1.82 -8.56 -10.64
N PRO A 18 -2.23 -7.31 -10.87
CA PRO A 18 -1.28 -6.22 -11.03
C PRO A 18 -0.55 -5.85 -9.75
N TRP A 19 -0.97 -6.38 -8.61
CA TRP A 19 -0.38 -6.01 -7.32
C TRP A 19 0.97 -6.64 -7.06
N PHE A 20 1.28 -7.71 -7.75
CA PHE A 20 2.55 -8.41 -7.55
C PHE A 20 3.72 -7.46 -7.74
N GLY A 21 4.64 -7.46 -6.76
CA GLY A 21 5.84 -6.66 -6.83
C GLY A 21 5.90 -5.59 -5.74
N THR A 22 6.74 -4.61 -5.99
CA THR A 22 7.02 -3.54 -5.03
C THR A 22 6.53 -2.21 -5.57
N TRP A 23 5.87 -1.46 -4.70
CA TRP A 23 5.33 -0.14 -5.03
C TRP A 23 5.96 0.90 -4.11
N HIS A 24 6.55 1.94 -4.69
CA HIS A 24 7.10 3.05 -3.92
C HIS A 24 6.01 4.07 -3.64
N VAL A 25 5.91 4.50 -2.39
CA VAL A 25 4.98 5.57 -2.02
C VAL A 25 5.63 6.89 -2.39
N GLU A 26 5.18 7.49 -3.49
CA GLU A 26 5.77 8.72 -4.01
C GLU A 26 5.43 9.93 -3.17
N SER A 27 4.19 9.99 -2.70
CA SER A 27 3.74 11.11 -1.87
C SER A 27 2.50 10.70 -1.10
N ILE A 28 2.22 11.44 -0.04
CA ILE A 28 1.03 11.27 0.79
C ILE A 28 0.40 12.64 0.99
N THR A 29 -0.91 12.70 0.85
CA THR A 29 -1.65 13.92 1.18
C THR A 29 -2.70 13.62 2.23
N ALA A 30 -3.12 14.64 2.96
CA ALA A 30 -4.17 14.55 3.96
C ALA A 30 -5.19 15.66 3.72
N SER A 31 -6.46 15.35 3.99
CA SER A 31 -7.54 16.32 3.86
C SER A 31 -8.65 15.97 4.84
N GLY A 32 -9.57 16.93 5.05
CA GLY A 32 -10.69 16.72 5.96
C GLY A 32 -10.31 16.93 7.42
N SER A 33 -11.29 16.80 8.31
CA SER A 33 -11.11 17.03 9.74
C SER A 33 -10.49 18.41 9.98
N ILE A 34 -9.25 18.46 10.51
CA ILE A 34 -8.56 19.71 10.77
C ILE A 34 -7.94 20.34 9.52
N TYR A 35 -7.91 19.61 8.41
CA TYR A 35 -7.30 20.09 7.18
C TYR A 35 -8.35 20.78 6.32
N GLN A 36 -8.18 22.08 6.09
CA GLN A 36 -9.09 22.86 5.25
C GLN A 36 -8.93 22.51 3.79
N TYR A 37 -7.72 22.16 3.39
CA TYR A 37 -7.37 21.87 2.01
C TYR A 37 -6.62 20.55 1.96
N ILE A 38 -6.43 20.03 0.74
CA ILE A 38 -5.56 18.87 0.56
C ILE A 38 -4.13 19.34 0.80
N GLU A 39 -3.45 18.73 1.77
CA GLU A 39 -2.11 19.17 2.16
C GLU A 39 -1.13 18.01 2.07
N PRO A 40 0.12 18.27 1.62
CA PRO A 40 1.13 17.23 1.63
C PRO A 40 1.52 16.86 3.04
N VAL A 41 1.81 15.57 3.24
CA VAL A 41 2.25 15.06 4.52
C VAL A 41 3.74 14.77 4.42
N THR A 42 4.52 15.36 5.32
CA THR A 42 5.96 15.10 5.37
C THR A 42 6.20 13.76 6.03
N VAL A 43 7.05 12.96 5.43
CA VAL A 43 7.39 11.65 5.95
C VAL A 43 8.90 11.53 6.10
N GLU A 44 9.33 10.64 6.98
CA GLU A 44 10.74 10.36 7.17
C GLU A 44 11.13 9.12 6.39
N GLY A 45 12.05 9.29 5.42
CA GLY A 45 12.51 8.17 4.62
C GLY A 45 11.57 7.80 3.50
N ASP A 46 11.73 6.61 2.98
CA ASP A 46 10.96 6.08 1.88
C ASP A 46 10.09 4.92 2.33
N TYR A 47 8.88 4.85 1.81
CA TYR A 47 7.97 3.75 2.09
C TYR A 47 7.73 2.93 0.85
N PHE A 48 7.66 1.62 1.05
CA PHE A 48 7.38 0.67 -0.03
C PHE A 48 6.28 -0.28 0.40
N PHE A 49 5.34 -0.52 -0.50
CA PHE A 49 4.31 -1.54 -0.34
C PHE A 49 4.68 -2.73 -1.21
N GLN A 50 4.61 -3.92 -0.65
CA GLN A 50 4.94 -5.13 -1.37
C GLN A 50 3.85 -6.16 -1.19
N PHE A 51 3.34 -6.68 -2.30
CA PHE A 51 2.26 -7.66 -2.31
C PHE A 51 2.78 -8.98 -2.83
N GLN A 52 2.57 -10.05 -2.09
CA GLN A 52 2.94 -11.40 -2.49
C GLN A 52 1.87 -12.35 -2.01
N SER A 53 1.22 -13.05 -2.94
CA SER A 53 0.17 -14.00 -2.62
C SER A 53 -0.82 -13.38 -1.63
N LYS A 54 -0.85 -13.84 -0.38
CA LYS A 54 -1.75 -13.31 0.65
C LYS A 54 -1.03 -12.40 1.63
N VAL A 55 0.25 -12.18 1.45
CA VAL A 55 1.06 -11.43 2.39
C VAL A 55 1.33 -10.03 1.87
N PHE A 56 1.17 -9.06 2.75
CA PHE A 56 1.52 -7.67 2.50
C PHE A 56 2.69 -7.27 3.39
N ARG A 57 3.63 -6.53 2.82
CA ARG A 57 4.72 -5.96 3.60
C ARG A 57 4.79 -4.48 3.32
N VAL A 58 4.90 -3.68 4.38
CA VAL A 58 5.24 -2.27 4.27
C VAL A 58 6.64 -2.10 4.85
N SER A 59 7.49 -1.40 4.12
CA SER A 59 8.86 -1.12 4.52
C SER A 59 9.08 0.37 4.62
N GLN A 60 9.84 0.79 5.62
CA GLN A 60 10.27 2.17 5.77
C GLN A 60 11.79 2.18 5.81
N VAL A 61 12.41 2.86 4.85
CA VAL A 61 13.86 3.01 4.77
C VAL A 61 14.22 4.40 5.24
N LYS A 62 14.84 4.49 6.41
CA LYS A 62 15.14 5.77 7.07
C LYS A 62 16.59 6.22 6.89
N GLY A 63 17.22 5.81 5.85
CA GLY A 63 18.61 6.12 5.61
C GLY A 63 19.35 4.86 5.25
N ARG A 64 20.67 4.87 5.37
CA ARG A 64 21.47 3.76 4.87
C ARG A 64 21.20 2.44 5.58
N ASP A 65 21.10 2.51 6.90
CA ASP A 65 21.17 1.31 7.73
C ASP A 65 19.89 1.07 8.52
N GLN A 66 18.86 1.86 8.27
CA GLN A 66 17.62 1.72 9.03
C GLN A 66 16.48 1.28 8.15
N LEU A 67 16.11 0.02 8.32
CA LEU A 67 14.96 -0.56 7.63
C LEU A 67 14.00 -1.07 8.69
N VAL A 68 12.76 -0.57 8.63
CA VAL A 68 11.69 -1.05 9.50
C VAL A 68 10.63 -1.67 8.62
N GLU A 69 10.14 -2.85 9.02
CA GLU A 69 9.15 -3.57 8.23
C GLU A 69 8.01 -4.05 9.10
N SER A 70 6.82 -4.09 8.52
CA SER A 70 5.66 -4.71 9.14
C SER A 70 4.97 -5.58 8.12
N PHE A 71 4.49 -6.73 8.55
CA PHE A 71 3.87 -7.73 7.70
C PHE A 71 2.40 -7.86 8.05
N GLY A 72 1.59 -8.04 7.04
CA GLY A 72 0.17 -8.20 7.22
C GLY A 72 -0.43 -9.05 6.12
N THR A 73 -1.74 -9.01 6.02
CA THR A 73 -2.49 -9.69 4.98
C THR A 73 -3.24 -8.67 4.17
N TRP A 74 -3.62 -9.04 2.96
CA TRP A 74 -4.38 -8.16 2.09
C TRP A 74 -5.44 -8.92 1.34
N ASP A 75 -6.49 -8.20 0.99
CA ASP A 75 -7.59 -8.75 0.21
C ASP A 75 -8.13 -7.67 -0.70
N GLU A 76 -8.50 -8.05 -1.91
CA GLU A 76 -8.99 -7.13 -2.91
C GLU A 76 -10.40 -7.50 -3.30
N ASN A 77 -11.28 -6.51 -3.38
CA ASN A 77 -12.66 -6.70 -3.83
C ASN A 77 -13.06 -5.49 -4.65
N GLY A 78 -12.96 -5.62 -5.98
CA GLY A 78 -13.22 -4.50 -6.87
C GLY A 78 -12.19 -3.41 -6.68
N ASP A 79 -12.65 -2.20 -6.40
CA ASP A 79 -11.76 -1.07 -6.13
C ASP A 79 -11.43 -0.93 -4.64
N LYS A 80 -11.76 -1.93 -3.83
CA LYS A 80 -11.47 -1.91 -2.41
C LYS A 80 -10.30 -2.83 -2.10
N MET A 81 -9.43 -2.36 -1.24
CA MET A 81 -8.27 -3.12 -0.78
C MET A 81 -8.24 -3.06 0.73
N THR A 82 -8.28 -4.22 1.37
CA THR A 82 -8.17 -4.31 2.83
C THR A 82 -6.78 -4.80 3.17
N ILE A 83 -6.10 -4.09 4.07
CA ILE A 83 -4.78 -4.48 4.55
C ILE A 83 -4.84 -4.51 6.07
N ASP A 84 -4.50 -5.65 6.65
CA ASP A 84 -4.56 -5.88 8.09
C ASP A 84 -3.21 -6.31 8.63
N PHE A 85 -2.84 -5.74 9.75
CA PHE A 85 -1.65 -6.12 10.51
C PHE A 85 -2.12 -6.81 11.78
N PRO A 86 -2.04 -8.16 11.83
CA PRO A 86 -2.65 -8.90 12.92
C PRO A 86 -1.93 -8.77 14.26
N ASP A 87 -0.66 -8.37 14.24
CA ASP A 87 0.11 -8.27 15.48
C ASP A 87 0.54 -6.82 15.69
N PRO A 88 -0.21 -6.04 16.48
CA PRO A 88 0.14 -4.65 16.73
C PRO A 88 1.44 -4.48 17.53
N ASP A 89 1.88 -5.51 18.24
CA ASP A 89 3.11 -5.43 19.02
C ASP A 89 4.35 -5.40 18.15
N VAL A 90 4.24 -5.83 16.90
CA VAL A 90 5.36 -5.80 15.94
C VAL A 90 5.11 -4.81 14.82
N PHE A 91 4.20 -3.88 15.03
CA PHE A 91 3.88 -2.86 14.05
C PHE A 91 4.71 -1.61 14.36
N TYR A 92 5.84 -1.48 13.70
CA TYR A 92 6.79 -0.41 13.97
C TYR A 92 6.82 0.70 12.92
N ILE A 93 6.00 0.59 11.90
CA ILE A 93 6.01 1.55 10.80
C ILE A 93 5.31 2.83 11.24
N GLU A 94 5.97 3.96 11.01
CA GLU A 94 5.42 5.28 11.35
C GLU A 94 4.90 5.97 10.11
N MET A 95 4.01 5.31 9.40
CA MET A 95 3.45 5.86 8.18
C MET A 95 2.15 6.60 8.50
N PRO A 96 2.04 7.88 8.10
CA PRO A 96 0.82 8.63 8.38
C PRO A 96 -0.43 7.93 7.86
N GLY A 97 -1.44 7.83 8.72
CA GLY A 97 -2.74 7.25 8.37
C GLY A 97 -2.80 5.74 8.40
N LEU A 98 -1.67 5.05 8.47
CA LEU A 98 -1.67 3.59 8.46
C LEU A 98 -2.03 3.07 9.85
N GLU A 99 -2.97 2.14 9.89
CA GLU A 99 -3.49 1.58 11.13
C GLU A 99 -3.38 0.07 11.10
N ALA A 100 -3.80 -0.60 12.18
CA ALA A 100 -3.78 -2.06 12.21
C ALA A 100 -4.75 -2.65 11.19
N HIS A 101 -5.87 -1.98 10.95
CA HIS A 101 -6.86 -2.39 9.96
C HIS A 101 -7.10 -1.23 9.01
N ASN A 102 -6.96 -1.48 7.72
CA ASN A 102 -7.05 -0.43 6.71
C ASN A 102 -7.98 -0.82 5.58
N ASN A 103 -8.92 0.06 5.28
CA ASN A 103 -9.79 -0.09 4.13
C ASN A 103 -9.44 1.01 3.13
N PHE A 104 -8.84 0.61 2.02
CA PHE A 104 -8.45 1.55 0.98
C PHE A 104 -9.42 1.51 -0.18
N THR A 105 -9.63 2.65 -0.81
CA THR A 105 -10.20 2.72 -2.14
C THR A 105 -9.05 2.90 -3.11
N VAL A 106 -9.03 2.11 -4.17
CA VAL A 106 -7.92 2.07 -5.11
C VAL A 106 -8.34 2.69 -6.43
N THR A 107 -7.55 3.61 -6.93
CA THR A 107 -7.74 4.20 -8.25
C THR A 107 -6.50 3.90 -9.07
N THR A 108 -6.71 3.25 -10.22
CA THR A 108 -5.62 2.89 -11.11
C THR A 108 -5.52 3.96 -12.20
N THR A 109 -4.38 4.64 -12.26
CA THR A 109 -4.12 5.62 -13.30
C THR A 109 -3.46 4.96 -14.50
N SER A 110 -2.55 4.03 -14.25
CA SER A 110 -1.87 3.26 -15.28
C SER A 110 -1.40 1.95 -14.66
N SER A 111 -0.75 1.11 -15.45
CA SER A 111 -0.23 -0.16 -14.94
C SER A 111 0.88 0.03 -13.89
N ARG A 112 1.43 1.22 -13.80
CA ARG A 112 2.53 1.51 -12.89
C ARG A 112 2.21 2.60 -11.88
N ASP A 113 1.05 3.23 -11.96
CA ASP A 113 0.67 4.34 -11.09
C ASP A 113 -0.70 4.09 -10.50
N ILE A 114 -0.77 4.01 -9.19
CA ILE A 114 -2.03 3.81 -8.48
C ILE A 114 -2.12 4.76 -7.29
N THR A 115 -3.34 4.94 -6.84
CA THR A 115 -3.64 5.79 -5.68
C THR A 115 -4.46 4.99 -4.70
N PHE A 116 -4.02 4.97 -3.44
CA PHE A 116 -4.76 4.38 -2.33
C PHE A 116 -5.31 5.50 -1.47
N THR A 117 -6.61 5.46 -1.16
CA THR A 117 -7.25 6.48 -0.34
C THR A 117 -7.96 5.80 0.83
N LYS A 118 -7.79 6.33 2.02
CA LYS A 118 -8.50 5.85 3.20
C LYS A 118 -8.87 7.00 4.11
N THR A 119 -9.91 6.78 4.92
CA THR A 119 -10.31 7.72 5.96
C THR A 119 -9.99 7.06 7.31
N ASP A 120 -9.27 7.77 8.17
CA ASP A 120 -8.95 7.23 9.49
C ASP A 120 -10.12 7.46 10.46
N ASN A 121 -9.95 7.01 11.71
CA ASN A 121 -11.01 7.09 12.69
C ASN A 121 -11.28 8.51 13.20
N THR A 122 -10.45 9.47 12.82
CA THR A 122 -10.66 10.88 13.17
C THR A 122 -11.26 11.69 12.04
N GLY A 123 -11.49 11.07 10.88
CA GLY A 123 -12.08 11.74 9.74
C GLY A 123 -11.08 12.32 8.75
N VAL A 124 -9.79 12.10 8.97
CA VAL A 124 -8.76 12.55 8.04
C VAL A 124 -8.71 11.58 6.86
N ILE A 125 -8.72 12.13 5.66
CA ILE A 125 -8.62 11.35 4.42
C ILE A 125 -7.18 11.40 3.96
N TYR A 126 -6.55 10.23 3.91
CA TYR A 126 -5.18 10.09 3.44
C TYR A 126 -5.18 9.52 2.04
N THR A 127 -4.35 10.10 1.17
CA THR A 127 -4.17 9.61 -0.19
C THR A 127 -2.69 9.30 -0.39
N TYR A 128 -2.43 8.05 -0.79
CA TYR A 128 -1.07 7.56 -1.03
C TYR A 128 -0.90 7.36 -2.53
N TYR A 129 0.09 8.03 -3.10
CA TYR A 129 0.38 7.94 -4.52
C TYR A 129 1.54 6.97 -4.70
N LEU A 130 1.28 5.86 -5.39
CA LEU A 130 2.24 4.77 -5.49
C LEU A 130 2.68 4.55 -6.93
N LYS A 131 3.95 4.20 -7.07
CA LYS A 131 4.52 3.88 -8.37
C LYS A 131 5.21 2.53 -8.31
N LYS A 132 4.90 1.68 -9.26
CA LYS A 132 5.46 0.34 -9.31
C LYS A 132 6.93 0.39 -9.67
N GLN A 133 7.73 -0.35 -8.94
CA GLN A 133 9.16 -0.44 -9.18
C GLN A 133 9.45 -1.46 -10.27
N PRO A 134 10.51 -1.25 -11.07
CA PRO A 134 10.88 -2.17 -12.15
C PRO A 134 11.30 -3.54 -11.66
#